data_41d9f983891ede18f955ba4d52eb1149
#
_entry.id   41d9f983891ede18f955ba4d52eb1149
#
_cell.length_a   1.000
_cell.length_b   1.000
_cell.length_c   1.000
_cell.angle_alpha   90.00
_cell.angle_beta   90.00
_cell.angle_gamma   90.00
#
_symmetry.space_group_name_H-M   'P 1'
#
loop_
_entity.id
_entity.type
_entity.pdbx_description
1 polymer ?
#
loop_
_entity_poly.entity_id
_entity_poly.type
_entity_poly.pdbx_seq_one_letter_code
_entity_poly.pdbx_strand_id
1 'polypeptide(L)'
;MLPCYDVQRSFRRTRKLGLPSAEYAWKAMPSTFTWLDYSEAERRQMLDVIDLFGEKTTRDELGLGGVRDAFADLLFPGTTTIQTVAKYFLLVPWMYLELERKKTPSAKIQKRARDFEIRLAKELGNSDGVIGRRAKDSLKRLPSSVYWQGLRAWGIRVYPKSQSEYHRSLDLYYARQKGRDRTSGEFDGEGAQGGPLANWHPDIVQPSSGFPDDASMTLSGSEAGYLRERVMSSQPDSLLAHLVANRIDVAGAEFAWQLGTALPERLSTPLKHAQNFSEVIHGAQLLYNLILAEQSKHAELTTEYRQRHDDWWALLSSRRQELDAWDRTEFWNLVLRVNPRIGSRARAFVDRWIDYVMKSNQVSDIIDGEAARNLVELREFQIKGSLARTRSQRARELWTGAAGSEQLDLRWRTSRRIIADILDGLEVKADAATD
;
A
#
# COMPACT_ATOMS: atom_id res chain seq x y z
N MET A 1 62.46 5.30 19.47
CA MET A 1 62.90 4.68 20.72
C MET A 1 61.85 3.70 21.15
N LEU A 2 62.27 2.47 21.22
CA LEU A 2 61.63 1.19 21.64
C LEU A 2 61.11 1.25 23.10
N PRO A 3 60.42 0.17 23.63
CA PRO A 3 60.41 -1.22 23.15
C PRO A 3 59.06 -1.97 23.21
N CYS A 4 59.07 -3.09 22.47
CA CYS A 4 58.28 -4.29 22.62
C CYS A 4 58.41 -4.97 23.98
N TYR A 5 57.39 -5.70 24.44
CA TYR A 5 57.54 -6.83 25.35
C TYR A 5 56.72 -8.02 24.91
N ASP A 6 57.44 -9.02 24.54
CA ASP A 6 57.08 -10.43 24.32
C ASP A 6 57.22 -11.19 25.65
N VAL A 7 56.25 -12.01 26.04
CA VAL A 7 56.45 -13.02 27.09
C VAL A 7 55.74 -14.32 26.69
N GLN A 8 56.53 -15.20 26.16
CA GLN A 8 56.30 -16.65 26.16
C GLN A 8 56.80 -17.31 27.48
N ARG A 9 56.13 -18.43 27.79
CA ARG A 9 56.55 -19.57 28.65
C ARG A 9 56.14 -19.49 30.12
N SER A 10 55.35 -20.51 30.53
CA SER A 10 55.86 -21.54 31.45
C SER A 10 54.95 -22.75 31.53
N PHE A 11 55.49 -23.91 31.19
CA PHE A 11 55.01 -25.27 31.48
C PHE A 11 55.33 -25.65 32.94
N ARG A 12 54.41 -26.38 33.65
CA ARG A 12 54.75 -27.67 34.34
C ARG A 12 53.53 -28.23 35.10
N ARG A 13 53.14 -29.47 34.67
CA ARG A 13 52.91 -30.71 35.41
C ARG A 13 52.19 -30.61 36.78
N THR A 14 51.08 -31.34 36.98
CA THR A 14 50.97 -32.70 37.48
C THR A 14 49.55 -33.12 37.74
N ARG A 15 49.16 -34.26 37.40
CA ARG A 15 48.61 -35.48 38.07
C ARG A 15 47.46 -36.10 37.31
N LYS A 16 47.70 -37.32 36.92
CA LYS A 16 46.76 -38.33 36.49
C LYS A 16 45.81 -38.65 37.62
N LEU A 17 44.51 -38.56 37.34
CA LEU A 17 43.45 -39.35 37.95
C LEU A 17 42.54 -39.86 36.83
N GLY A 18 42.47 -41.19 36.71
CA GLY A 18 41.70 -41.88 35.70
C GLY A 18 40.22 -41.73 35.92
N LEU A 19 39.54 -41.45 34.85
CA LEU A 19 38.08 -41.59 34.73
C LEU A 19 37.81 -42.30 33.38
N PRO A 20 36.72 -43.07 33.28
CA PRO A 20 36.49 -43.99 32.19
C PRO A 20 36.10 -43.29 30.90
N SER A 21 36.48 -43.89 29.78
CA SER A 21 36.10 -43.54 28.42
C SER A 21 34.59 -43.53 28.26
N ALA A 22 34.01 -42.35 28.22
CA ALA A 22 32.67 -42.15 27.67
C ALA A 22 32.80 -41.62 26.24
N GLU A 23 32.48 -42.45 25.29
CA GLU A 23 32.24 -42.05 23.90
C GLU A 23 31.13 -40.99 23.89
N TYR A 24 31.47 -39.70 23.84
CA TYR A 24 30.51 -38.66 23.47
C TYR A 24 30.30 -38.68 21.98
N ALA A 25 29.29 -39.46 21.56
CA ALA A 25 28.67 -39.25 20.29
C ALA A 25 28.19 -37.80 20.20
N TRP A 26 28.81 -37.00 19.35
CA TRP A 26 28.32 -35.70 18.95
C TRP A 26 27.03 -35.91 18.19
N LYS A 27 25.90 -35.96 18.92
CA LYS A 27 24.58 -35.71 18.31
C LYS A 27 24.63 -34.27 17.80
N ALA A 28 24.71 -34.12 16.51
CA ALA A 28 24.43 -32.85 15.84
C ALA A 28 23.08 -32.34 16.36
N MET A 29 23.13 -31.35 17.24
CA MET A 29 21.96 -30.57 17.57
C MET A 29 21.54 -29.87 16.26
N PRO A 30 20.31 -30.06 15.76
CA PRO A 30 19.83 -29.23 14.69
C PRO A 30 19.87 -27.80 15.21
N SER A 31 20.63 -26.93 14.54
CA SER A 31 20.57 -25.51 14.76
C SER A 31 19.13 -25.09 14.39
N THR A 32 18.23 -25.08 15.36
CA THR A 32 16.97 -24.38 15.26
C THR A 32 17.32 -22.90 15.23
N PHE A 33 17.53 -22.37 14.02
CA PHE A 33 17.26 -20.99 13.77
C PHE A 33 15.76 -20.84 14.00
N THR A 34 15.39 -20.45 15.21
CA THR A 34 14.08 -19.84 15.46
C THR A 34 14.10 -18.54 14.69
N TRP A 35 13.66 -18.60 13.43
CA TRP A 35 13.11 -17.45 12.76
C TRP A 35 11.99 -16.97 13.69
N LEU A 36 12.11 -15.72 14.15
CA LEU A 36 11.10 -15.03 14.91
C LEU A 36 9.72 -15.54 14.48
N ASP A 37 8.91 -15.95 15.45
CA ASP A 37 7.57 -16.49 15.27
C ASP A 37 6.68 -15.51 14.51
N TYR A 38 6.89 -15.41 13.21
CA TYR A 38 5.86 -14.96 12.30
C TYR A 38 4.85 -16.11 12.26
N SER A 39 3.64 -15.83 12.74
CA SER A 39 2.54 -16.79 12.54
C SER A 39 2.48 -17.14 11.04
N GLU A 40 2.07 -18.34 10.68
CA GLU A 40 1.90 -18.71 9.26
C GLU A 40 1.06 -17.68 8.50
N ALA A 41 0.15 -16.98 9.19
CA ALA A 41 -0.64 -15.89 8.64
C ALA A 41 0.22 -14.64 8.32
N GLU A 42 1.16 -14.27 9.17
CA GLU A 42 2.07 -13.13 8.93
C GLU A 42 3.10 -13.47 7.85
N ARG A 43 3.56 -14.72 7.79
CA ARG A 43 4.38 -15.22 6.68
C ARG A 43 3.61 -15.20 5.36
N ARG A 44 2.34 -15.58 5.36
CA ARG A 44 1.48 -15.49 4.17
C ARG A 44 1.21 -14.04 3.78
N GLN A 45 0.95 -13.15 4.73
CA GLN A 45 0.86 -11.71 4.47
C GLN A 45 2.16 -11.13 3.89
N MET A 46 3.32 -11.59 4.37
CA MET A 46 4.61 -11.17 3.84
C MET A 46 4.84 -11.73 2.42
N LEU A 47 4.42 -12.97 2.15
CA LEU A 47 4.45 -13.57 0.81
C LEU A 47 3.42 -12.90 -0.11
N ASP A 48 2.26 -12.52 0.39
CA ASP A 48 1.24 -11.75 -0.34
C ASP A 48 1.74 -10.34 -0.66
N VAL A 49 2.51 -9.72 0.23
CA VAL A 49 3.23 -8.45 -0.05
C VAL A 49 4.30 -8.67 -1.12
N ILE A 50 5.03 -9.78 -1.08
CA ILE A 50 6.05 -10.14 -2.10
C ILE A 50 5.38 -10.43 -3.46
N ASP A 51 4.20 -11.06 -3.49
CA ASP A 51 3.41 -11.27 -4.71
C ASP A 51 2.78 -9.95 -5.25
N LEU A 52 2.55 -8.94 -4.37
CA LEU A 52 2.22 -7.56 -4.78
C LEU A 52 3.34 -6.93 -5.62
N PHE A 53 4.58 -7.25 -5.31
CA PHE A 53 5.74 -6.87 -6.12
C PHE A 53 5.84 -7.68 -7.42
N GLY A 54 4.89 -8.59 -7.68
CA GLY A 54 4.81 -9.40 -8.89
C GLY A 54 4.26 -8.67 -10.12
N GLU A 55 3.51 -7.57 -9.94
CA GLU A 55 3.10 -6.71 -11.05
C GLU A 55 4.31 -5.92 -11.58
N LYS A 56 4.70 -6.23 -12.81
CA LYS A 56 5.96 -5.80 -13.42
C LYS A 56 6.07 -4.27 -13.59
N THR A 57 4.95 -3.59 -13.75
CA THR A 57 4.87 -2.14 -13.97
C THR A 57 4.89 -1.29 -12.69
N THR A 58 4.53 -1.88 -11.55
CA THR A 58 4.38 -1.16 -10.27
C THR A 58 5.53 -1.38 -9.29
N ARG A 59 6.58 -2.13 -9.69
CA ARG A 59 7.73 -2.36 -8.81
C ARG A 59 8.48 -1.07 -8.53
N ASP A 60 8.75 -0.83 -7.26
CA ASP A 60 9.54 0.31 -6.78
C ASP A 60 11.04 0.04 -6.94
N GLU A 61 11.51 0.10 -8.18
CA GLU A 61 12.87 -0.23 -8.55
C GLU A 61 13.90 0.79 -8.03
N LEU A 62 13.45 2.04 -7.84
CA LEU A 62 14.28 3.16 -7.40
C LEU A 62 13.98 3.62 -5.96
N GLY A 63 13.15 2.90 -5.21
CA GLY A 63 12.82 3.19 -3.81
C GLY A 63 12.09 4.52 -3.62
N LEU A 64 11.14 4.81 -4.52
CA LEU A 64 10.31 6.02 -4.53
C LEU A 64 9.00 5.85 -3.75
N GLY A 65 8.67 4.61 -3.37
CA GLY A 65 7.40 4.24 -2.75
C GLY A 65 7.09 5.06 -1.51
N GLY A 66 8.10 5.42 -0.71
CA GLY A 66 7.89 6.23 0.48
C GLY A 66 7.32 7.62 0.18
N VAL A 67 7.79 8.28 -0.89
CA VAL A 67 7.28 9.60 -1.32
C VAL A 67 5.93 9.44 -2.03
N ARG A 68 5.82 8.46 -2.93
CA ARG A 68 4.56 8.12 -3.61
C ARG A 68 3.44 7.89 -2.60
N ASP A 69 3.69 7.04 -1.60
CA ASP A 69 2.67 6.65 -0.62
C ASP A 69 2.32 7.81 0.31
N ALA A 70 3.27 8.71 0.63
CA ALA A 70 2.98 9.91 1.40
C ALA A 70 1.96 10.81 0.69
N PHE A 71 2.13 11.08 -0.60
CA PHE A 71 1.14 11.85 -1.37
C PHE A 71 -0.18 11.10 -1.54
N ALA A 72 -0.13 9.79 -1.80
CA ALA A 72 -1.33 8.99 -1.92
C ALA A 72 -2.13 8.95 -0.62
N ASP A 73 -1.48 8.85 0.54
CA ASP A 73 -2.14 8.90 1.85
C ASP A 73 -2.68 10.29 2.18
N LEU A 74 -2.03 11.35 1.72
CA LEU A 74 -2.49 12.73 1.89
C LEU A 74 -3.72 13.04 1.04
N LEU A 75 -3.70 12.63 -0.22
CA LEU A 75 -4.74 12.97 -1.20
C LEU A 75 -5.93 11.99 -1.14
N PHE A 76 -5.64 10.68 -0.98
CA PHE A 76 -6.61 9.59 -1.06
C PHE A 76 -6.49 8.62 0.12
N PRO A 77 -6.62 9.10 1.38
CA PRO A 77 -6.46 8.27 2.56
C PRO A 77 -7.44 7.08 2.56
N GLY A 78 -6.93 5.92 2.97
CA GLY A 78 -7.71 4.68 3.03
C GLY A 78 -7.81 3.91 1.72
N THR A 79 -7.26 4.45 0.61
CA THR A 79 -7.18 3.74 -0.67
C THR A 79 -5.84 3.00 -0.81
N THR A 80 -5.80 1.97 -1.64
CA THR A 80 -4.59 1.22 -2.02
C THR A 80 -4.66 0.81 -3.49
N THR A 81 -3.54 0.52 -4.11
CA THR A 81 -3.47 0.09 -5.52
C THR A 81 -4.18 -1.23 -5.81
N ILE A 82 -4.45 -2.03 -4.78
CA ILE A 82 -5.06 -3.38 -4.90
C ILE A 82 -6.55 -3.41 -4.59
N GLN A 83 -7.12 -2.32 -4.11
CA GLN A 83 -8.57 -2.18 -3.99
C GLN A 83 -9.19 -2.07 -5.38
N THR A 84 -10.46 -2.46 -5.49
CA THR A 84 -11.14 -2.48 -6.78
C THR A 84 -12.35 -1.55 -6.85
N VAL A 85 -13.32 -1.71 -5.95
CA VAL A 85 -14.60 -0.99 -5.94
C VAL A 85 -15.00 -0.56 -4.54
N ALA A 86 -15.83 0.48 -4.45
CA ALA A 86 -16.29 1.01 -3.16
C ALA A 86 -17.14 0.01 -2.35
N LYS A 87 -17.87 -0.87 -2.99
CA LYS A 87 -18.78 -1.83 -2.32
C LYS A 87 -18.12 -2.71 -1.27
N TYR A 88 -16.85 -3.04 -1.41
CA TYR A 88 -16.13 -3.83 -0.41
C TYR A 88 -15.96 -3.12 0.95
N PHE A 89 -16.09 -1.79 1.00
CA PHE A 89 -16.14 -1.07 2.27
C PHE A 89 -17.40 -1.39 3.08
N LEU A 90 -18.39 -2.06 2.48
CA LEU A 90 -19.60 -2.57 3.13
C LEU A 90 -19.61 -4.09 3.22
N LEU A 91 -19.28 -4.79 2.14
CA LEU A 91 -19.30 -6.26 2.11
C LEU A 91 -18.40 -6.89 3.17
N VAL A 92 -17.21 -6.31 3.41
CA VAL A 92 -16.27 -6.82 4.43
C VAL A 92 -16.83 -6.64 5.84
N PRO A 93 -17.27 -5.46 6.28
CA PRO A 93 -17.92 -5.30 7.58
C PRO A 93 -19.18 -6.16 7.73
N TRP A 94 -20.04 -6.27 6.72
CA TRP A 94 -21.25 -7.09 6.77
C TRP A 94 -20.93 -8.58 7.04
N MET A 95 -19.93 -9.10 6.36
CA MET A 95 -19.44 -10.45 6.63
C MET A 95 -19.03 -10.63 8.09
N TYR A 96 -18.25 -9.69 8.63
CA TYR A 96 -17.79 -9.79 10.02
C TYR A 96 -18.94 -9.60 11.02
N LEU A 97 -19.86 -8.68 10.77
CA LEU A 97 -21.06 -8.50 11.59
C LEU A 97 -21.90 -9.79 11.64
N GLU A 98 -22.05 -10.49 10.50
CA GLU A 98 -22.75 -11.77 10.45
C GLU A 98 -22.01 -12.86 11.26
N LEU A 99 -20.66 -12.90 11.17
CA LEU A 99 -19.86 -13.82 11.97
C LEU A 99 -19.88 -13.49 13.47
N GLU A 100 -19.89 -12.21 13.84
CA GLU A 100 -20.05 -11.74 15.21
C GLU A 100 -21.44 -12.08 15.77
N ARG A 101 -22.50 -11.86 14.98
CA ARG A 101 -23.88 -12.22 15.35
C ARG A 101 -24.01 -13.70 15.66
N LYS A 102 -23.32 -14.56 14.90
CA LYS A 102 -23.23 -16.01 15.12
C LYS A 102 -22.28 -16.38 16.28
N LYS A 103 -21.69 -15.40 16.97
CA LYS A 103 -20.70 -15.59 18.03
C LYS A 103 -19.59 -16.57 17.63
N THR A 104 -19.06 -16.41 16.42
CA THR A 104 -18.00 -17.27 15.89
C THR A 104 -16.75 -17.20 16.78
N PRO A 105 -16.27 -18.31 17.36
CA PRO A 105 -15.12 -18.31 18.25
C PRO A 105 -13.84 -17.83 17.59
N SER A 106 -12.94 -17.18 18.34
CA SER A 106 -11.64 -16.68 17.89
C SER A 106 -10.82 -17.73 17.14
N ALA A 107 -10.83 -18.97 17.59
CA ALA A 107 -10.12 -20.08 16.95
C ALA A 107 -10.66 -20.47 15.56
N LYS A 108 -11.90 -20.10 15.23
CA LYS A 108 -12.58 -20.48 13.98
C LYS A 108 -12.80 -19.31 13.02
N ILE A 109 -12.66 -18.07 13.49
CA ILE A 109 -13.05 -16.88 12.74
C ILE A 109 -12.27 -16.72 11.43
N GLN A 110 -10.96 -16.97 11.42
CA GLN A 110 -10.13 -16.83 10.22
C GLN A 110 -10.61 -17.76 9.11
N LYS A 111 -10.87 -19.04 9.45
CA LYS A 111 -11.38 -20.01 8.49
C LYS A 111 -12.78 -19.63 8.00
N ARG A 112 -13.67 -19.25 8.93
CA ARG A 112 -15.05 -18.87 8.60
C ARG A 112 -15.13 -17.61 7.72
N ALA A 113 -14.29 -16.61 8.00
CA ALA A 113 -14.19 -15.42 7.17
C ALA A 113 -13.72 -15.78 5.75
N ARG A 114 -12.66 -16.60 5.63
CA ARG A 114 -12.18 -17.07 4.33
C ARG A 114 -13.27 -17.82 3.55
N ASP A 115 -13.94 -18.79 4.19
CA ASP A 115 -15.00 -19.56 3.56
C ASP A 115 -16.14 -18.66 3.08
N PHE A 116 -16.47 -17.63 3.88
CA PHE A 116 -17.50 -16.64 3.54
C PHE A 116 -17.08 -15.77 2.33
N GLU A 117 -15.85 -15.28 2.32
CA GLU A 117 -15.35 -14.46 1.21
C GLU A 117 -15.26 -15.23 -0.10
N ILE A 118 -14.90 -16.51 -0.03
CA ILE A 118 -14.92 -17.41 -1.21
C ILE A 118 -16.35 -17.59 -1.71
N ARG A 119 -17.34 -17.84 -0.80
CA ARG A 119 -18.75 -17.90 -1.17
C ARG A 119 -19.23 -16.61 -1.80
N LEU A 120 -18.95 -15.46 -1.15
CA LEU A 120 -19.32 -14.15 -1.65
C LEU A 120 -18.75 -13.89 -3.04
N ALA A 121 -17.49 -14.25 -3.30
CA ALA A 121 -16.89 -14.13 -4.63
C ALA A 121 -17.56 -15.01 -5.69
N LYS A 122 -18.12 -16.18 -5.30
CA LYS A 122 -18.88 -17.05 -6.20
C LYS A 122 -20.26 -16.44 -6.52
N GLU A 123 -20.97 -15.92 -5.51
CA GLU A 123 -22.27 -15.26 -5.69
C GLU A 123 -22.15 -13.99 -6.55
N LEU A 124 -21.13 -13.17 -6.32
CA LEU A 124 -20.84 -12.00 -7.13
C LEU A 124 -20.41 -12.33 -8.58
N GLY A 125 -19.99 -13.56 -8.83
CA GLY A 125 -19.73 -14.12 -10.15
C GLY A 125 -18.68 -13.36 -10.95
N ASN A 126 -19.05 -12.98 -12.18
CA ASN A 126 -18.18 -12.28 -13.12
C ASN A 126 -18.32 -10.76 -13.09
N SER A 127 -19.01 -10.22 -12.09
CA SER A 127 -19.15 -8.75 -11.94
C SER A 127 -17.78 -8.07 -11.92
N ASP A 128 -17.73 -6.87 -12.49
CA ASP A 128 -16.47 -6.14 -12.54
C ASP A 128 -16.03 -5.73 -11.13
N GLY A 129 -14.71 -5.80 -10.89
CA GLY A 129 -14.13 -5.48 -9.58
C GLY A 129 -14.14 -6.62 -8.55
N VAL A 130 -14.71 -7.80 -8.86
CA VAL A 130 -14.70 -8.94 -7.93
C VAL A 130 -13.27 -9.42 -7.68
N ILE A 131 -12.83 -9.32 -6.42
CA ILE A 131 -11.53 -9.84 -5.98
C ILE A 131 -11.61 -11.37 -5.95
N GLY A 132 -10.68 -12.01 -6.66
CA GLY A 132 -10.61 -13.48 -6.71
C GLY A 132 -11.39 -14.13 -7.87
N ARG A 133 -11.98 -13.35 -8.78
CA ARG A 133 -12.73 -13.85 -9.94
C ARG A 133 -12.03 -14.99 -10.70
N ARG A 134 -10.71 -14.87 -10.91
CA ARG A 134 -9.90 -15.88 -11.62
C ARG A 134 -9.35 -16.98 -10.70
N ALA A 135 -9.09 -16.64 -9.44
CA ALA A 135 -8.41 -17.52 -8.49
C ALA A 135 -9.37 -18.47 -7.75
N LYS A 136 -10.68 -18.13 -7.67
CA LYS A 136 -11.70 -18.93 -6.97
C LYS A 136 -11.20 -19.46 -5.61
N ASP A 137 -11.18 -20.77 -5.42
CA ASP A 137 -10.78 -21.42 -4.15
C ASP A 137 -9.27 -21.24 -3.82
N SER A 138 -8.44 -20.91 -4.83
CA SER A 138 -7.01 -20.60 -4.67
C SER A 138 -6.74 -19.14 -4.34
N LEU A 139 -7.77 -18.35 -3.97
CA LEU A 139 -7.65 -16.94 -3.66
C LEU A 139 -6.62 -16.70 -2.55
N LYS A 140 -5.51 -16.07 -2.90
CA LYS A 140 -4.41 -15.76 -1.99
C LYS A 140 -4.68 -14.49 -1.20
N ARG A 141 -5.33 -13.48 -1.81
CA ARG A 141 -5.65 -12.19 -1.19
C ARG A 141 -7.14 -12.07 -0.99
N LEU A 142 -7.55 -11.97 0.25
CA LEU A 142 -8.95 -11.83 0.63
C LEU A 142 -9.34 -10.34 0.65
N PRO A 143 -10.57 -9.99 0.21
CA PRO A 143 -11.10 -8.63 0.33
C PRO A 143 -10.89 -8.02 1.71
N SER A 144 -11.10 -8.78 2.78
CA SER A 144 -10.90 -8.29 4.15
C SER A 144 -9.47 -7.83 4.43
N SER A 145 -8.46 -8.51 3.89
CA SER A 145 -7.07 -8.09 4.04
C SER A 145 -6.75 -6.84 3.20
N VAL A 146 -7.33 -6.72 2.01
CA VAL A 146 -7.16 -5.58 1.09
C VAL A 146 -7.77 -4.30 1.64
N TYR A 147 -8.95 -4.40 2.25
CA TYR A 147 -9.72 -3.23 2.72
C TYR A 147 -9.52 -2.91 4.19
N TRP A 148 -8.82 -3.75 4.98
CA TRP A 148 -8.70 -3.61 6.43
C TRP A 148 -8.24 -2.23 6.92
N GLN A 149 -7.21 -1.68 6.28
CA GLN A 149 -6.69 -0.36 6.64
C GLN A 149 -7.59 0.78 6.14
N GLY A 150 -8.16 0.63 4.95
CA GLY A 150 -9.12 1.60 4.42
C GLY A 150 -10.37 1.72 5.30
N LEU A 151 -10.90 0.61 5.77
CA LEU A 151 -12.02 0.57 6.73
C LEU A 151 -11.70 1.34 8.01
N ARG A 152 -10.45 1.27 8.49
CA ARG A 152 -10.01 2.05 9.65
C ARG A 152 -9.88 3.54 9.32
N ALA A 153 -9.27 3.85 8.18
CA ALA A 153 -9.05 5.22 7.75
C ALA A 153 -10.38 5.99 7.58
N TRP A 154 -11.44 5.31 7.11
CA TRP A 154 -12.77 5.91 6.95
C TRP A 154 -13.64 5.79 8.21
N GLY A 155 -13.10 5.29 9.31
CA GLY A 155 -13.82 5.15 10.58
C GLY A 155 -14.98 4.13 10.54
N ILE A 156 -15.06 3.30 9.49
CA ILE A 156 -16.04 2.21 9.37
C ILE A 156 -15.68 1.09 10.35
N ARG A 157 -14.39 0.77 10.45
CA ARG A 157 -13.84 -0.12 11.46
C ARG A 157 -13.39 0.71 12.67
N VAL A 158 -14.04 0.48 13.81
CA VAL A 158 -13.72 1.12 15.09
C VAL A 158 -12.58 0.40 15.79
N TYR A 159 -12.53 -0.94 15.69
CA TYR A 159 -11.45 -1.74 16.29
C TYR A 159 -10.06 -1.25 15.81
N PRO A 160 -9.13 -0.89 16.73
CA PRO A 160 -7.94 -0.12 16.36
C PRO A 160 -6.77 -0.93 15.80
N LYS A 161 -6.75 -2.26 16.02
CA LYS A 161 -5.57 -3.08 15.77
C LYS A 161 -5.64 -3.86 14.44
N SER A 162 -4.69 -4.76 14.22
CA SER A 162 -4.61 -5.62 13.04
C SER A 162 -5.79 -6.59 12.94
N GLN A 163 -6.01 -7.14 11.75
CA GLN A 163 -7.03 -8.15 11.51
C GLN A 163 -6.79 -9.42 12.36
N SER A 164 -5.54 -9.84 12.50
CA SER A 164 -5.19 -10.99 13.34
C SER A 164 -5.49 -10.76 14.83
N GLU A 165 -5.22 -9.54 15.33
CA GLU A 165 -5.57 -9.19 16.70
C GLU A 165 -7.09 -9.08 16.91
N TYR A 166 -7.81 -8.55 15.91
CA TYR A 166 -9.27 -8.56 15.92
C TYR A 166 -9.81 -10.00 16.03
N HIS A 167 -9.33 -10.92 15.21
CA HIS A 167 -9.73 -12.32 15.25
C HIS A 167 -9.49 -12.93 16.65
N ARG A 168 -8.33 -12.68 17.24
CA ARG A 168 -7.98 -13.19 18.58
C ARG A 168 -8.79 -12.57 19.72
N SER A 169 -9.31 -11.37 19.52
CA SER A 169 -10.03 -10.63 20.58
C SER A 169 -11.51 -10.98 20.69
N LEU A 170 -12.09 -11.72 19.74
CA LEU A 170 -13.54 -11.89 19.63
C LEU A 170 -14.16 -12.64 20.84
N ASP A 171 -13.52 -13.68 21.36
CA ASP A 171 -14.08 -14.41 22.53
C ASP A 171 -14.18 -13.48 23.74
N LEU A 172 -13.17 -12.62 23.97
CA LEU A 172 -13.21 -11.62 25.03
C LEU A 172 -14.29 -10.55 24.75
N TYR A 173 -14.44 -10.15 23.50
CA TYR A 173 -15.48 -9.21 23.08
C TYR A 173 -16.89 -9.77 23.40
N TYR A 174 -17.17 -11.03 23.05
CA TYR A 174 -18.44 -11.68 23.35
C TYR A 174 -18.70 -11.83 24.85
N ALA A 175 -17.66 -12.17 25.62
CA ALA A 175 -17.77 -12.27 27.07
C ALA A 175 -18.14 -10.91 27.71
N ARG A 176 -17.54 -9.82 27.22
CA ARG A 176 -17.86 -8.45 27.68
C ARG A 176 -19.28 -8.04 27.31
N GLN A 177 -19.76 -8.33 26.11
CA GLN A 177 -21.15 -8.07 25.71
C GLN A 177 -22.11 -8.80 26.65
N LYS A 178 -21.91 -10.11 26.88
CA LYS A 178 -22.76 -10.91 27.81
C LYS A 178 -22.74 -10.38 29.24
N GLY A 179 -21.61 -9.84 29.71
CA GLY A 179 -21.51 -9.21 31.03
C GLY A 179 -22.36 -7.95 31.13
N ARG A 180 -22.41 -7.13 30.09
CA ARG A 180 -23.21 -5.90 30.03
C ARG A 180 -24.70 -6.15 29.95
N ASP A 181 -25.14 -7.11 29.14
CA ASP A 181 -26.55 -7.49 29.04
C ASP A 181 -27.10 -7.93 30.41
N ARG A 182 -26.23 -8.40 31.31
CA ARG A 182 -26.59 -8.75 32.68
C ARG A 182 -26.59 -7.56 33.65
N THR A 183 -25.76 -6.55 33.43
CA THR A 183 -25.63 -5.38 34.32
C THR A 183 -26.49 -4.19 33.87
N SER A 184 -26.94 -4.13 32.65
CA SER A 184 -27.86 -3.08 32.15
C SER A 184 -29.26 -3.15 32.80
N GLY A 185 -29.51 -4.15 33.63
CA GLY A 185 -30.70 -4.22 34.48
C GLY A 185 -30.54 -3.57 35.88
N GLU A 186 -29.35 -3.13 36.31
CA GLU A 186 -29.15 -2.76 37.71
C GLU A 186 -28.22 -1.57 38.02
N PHE A 187 -27.50 -0.91 37.12
CA PHE A 187 -26.71 0.26 37.54
C PHE A 187 -26.30 1.21 36.42
N ASP A 188 -26.78 2.45 36.49
CA ASP A 188 -26.13 3.65 35.96
C ASP A 188 -24.91 3.99 36.83
N GLY A 189 -23.74 3.47 36.48
CA GLY A 189 -22.48 3.72 37.18
C GLY A 189 -21.35 4.04 36.22
N GLU A 190 -20.92 5.30 36.18
CA GLU A 190 -19.67 5.75 35.57
C GLU A 190 -18.49 4.95 36.13
N GLY A 191 -17.78 4.17 35.31
CA GLY A 191 -16.56 3.51 35.78
C GLY A 191 -16.08 2.27 35.04
N ALA A 192 -16.40 2.05 33.78
CA ALA A 192 -15.80 0.96 33.03
C ALA A 192 -14.73 1.48 32.07
N GLN A 193 -13.45 1.42 32.44
CA GLN A 193 -12.32 1.42 31.51
C GLN A 193 -12.45 0.20 30.61
N GLY A 194 -13.22 0.31 29.52
CA GLY A 194 -13.43 -0.74 28.54
C GLY A 194 -13.29 -0.17 27.14
N GLY A 195 -12.49 -0.84 26.28
CA GLY A 195 -12.31 -0.50 24.88
C GLY A 195 -13.63 -0.33 24.11
N PRO A 196 -13.58 -0.01 22.82
CA PRO A 196 -14.76 0.37 22.04
C PRO A 196 -15.86 -0.68 22.15
N LEU A 197 -17.10 -0.19 22.35
CA LEU A 197 -18.31 -0.99 22.54
C LEU A 197 -18.69 -1.82 21.31
N ALA A 198 -18.21 -1.39 20.14
CA ALA A 198 -18.44 -2.04 18.87
C ALA A 198 -17.13 -2.11 18.05
N ASN A 199 -16.98 -3.13 17.26
CA ASN A 199 -15.84 -3.26 16.34
C ASN A 199 -16.04 -2.47 15.06
N TRP A 200 -17.27 -2.13 14.72
CA TRP A 200 -17.75 -1.47 13.53
C TRP A 200 -18.53 -0.22 13.85
N HIS A 201 -18.60 0.71 12.90
CA HIS A 201 -19.36 1.95 13.07
C HIS A 201 -20.83 1.62 13.33
N PRO A 202 -21.47 2.24 14.36
CA PRO A 202 -22.83 1.89 14.78
C PRO A 202 -23.88 2.10 13.67
N ASP A 203 -23.71 3.17 12.87
CA ASP A 203 -24.67 3.54 11.83
C ASP A 203 -24.36 2.91 10.47
N ILE A 204 -23.59 1.81 10.46
CA ILE A 204 -23.31 1.10 9.20
C ILE A 204 -24.62 0.60 8.58
N VAL A 205 -24.82 0.92 7.30
CA VAL A 205 -25.98 0.43 6.55
C VAL A 205 -26.00 -1.09 6.63
N GLN A 206 -27.16 -1.64 7.01
CA GLN A 206 -27.32 -3.09 7.14
C GLN A 206 -27.46 -3.74 5.76
N PRO A 207 -26.95 -4.95 5.58
CA PRO A 207 -27.17 -5.72 4.33
C PRO A 207 -28.64 -6.09 4.18
N SER A 208 -29.03 -6.48 2.96
CA SER A 208 -30.32 -7.12 2.70
C SER A 208 -30.48 -8.39 3.54
N SER A 209 -31.73 -8.83 3.75
CA SER A 209 -32.04 -10.08 4.47
C SER A 209 -31.51 -11.34 3.73
N GLY A 210 -31.28 -11.24 2.42
CA GLY A 210 -30.74 -12.31 1.58
C GLY A 210 -29.22 -12.38 1.53
N PHE A 211 -28.51 -11.46 2.19
CA PHE A 211 -27.04 -11.46 2.16
C PHE A 211 -26.43 -12.74 2.74
N PRO A 212 -25.44 -13.38 2.10
CA PRO A 212 -24.68 -12.94 0.93
C PRO A 212 -25.24 -13.34 -0.44
N ASP A 213 -26.35 -14.06 -0.52
CA ASP A 213 -26.84 -14.71 -1.75
C ASP A 213 -27.37 -13.73 -2.77
N ASP A 214 -27.86 -12.58 -2.34
CA ASP A 214 -28.33 -11.45 -3.18
C ASP A 214 -27.31 -10.28 -3.25
N ALA A 215 -26.06 -10.53 -2.88
CA ALA A 215 -25.03 -9.51 -2.90
C ALA A 215 -24.82 -8.92 -4.29
N SER A 216 -24.69 -7.59 -4.36
CA SER A 216 -24.40 -6.83 -5.59
C SER A 216 -23.11 -6.01 -5.43
N MET A 217 -22.41 -5.75 -6.53
CA MET A 217 -21.24 -4.87 -6.57
C MET A 217 -21.64 -3.39 -6.72
N THR A 218 -22.90 -3.10 -7.07
CA THR A 218 -23.42 -1.74 -7.19
C THR A 218 -23.81 -1.18 -5.82
N LEU A 219 -23.54 0.09 -5.58
CA LEU A 219 -23.99 0.79 -4.39
C LEU A 219 -25.44 1.27 -4.56
N SER A 220 -26.27 1.08 -3.54
CA SER A 220 -27.54 1.79 -3.42
C SER A 220 -27.30 3.22 -2.97
N GLY A 221 -28.33 4.10 -3.11
CA GLY A 221 -28.25 5.49 -2.67
C GLY A 221 -27.98 5.66 -1.17
N SER A 222 -28.49 4.76 -0.32
CA SER A 222 -28.21 4.78 1.12
C SER A 222 -26.79 4.33 1.45
N GLU A 223 -26.26 3.33 0.75
CA GLU A 223 -24.90 2.83 0.88
C GLU A 223 -23.87 3.87 0.42
N ALA A 224 -24.10 4.48 -0.74
CA ALA A 224 -23.27 5.56 -1.27
C ALA A 224 -23.26 6.77 -0.34
N GLY A 225 -24.45 7.16 0.17
CA GLY A 225 -24.61 8.23 1.16
C GLY A 225 -23.82 7.97 2.44
N TYR A 226 -23.87 6.75 2.94
CA TYR A 226 -23.09 6.34 4.11
C TYR A 226 -21.59 6.43 3.85
N LEU A 227 -21.07 5.85 2.74
CA LEU A 227 -19.64 5.91 2.43
C LEU A 227 -19.16 7.34 2.23
N ARG A 228 -19.94 8.20 1.54
CA ARG A 228 -19.66 9.62 1.39
C ARG A 228 -19.52 10.30 2.76
N GLU A 229 -20.49 10.08 3.64
CA GLU A 229 -20.47 10.65 5.00
C GLU A 229 -19.26 10.16 5.79
N ARG A 230 -18.92 8.86 5.71
CA ARG A 230 -17.74 8.30 6.39
C ARG A 230 -16.43 8.91 5.91
N VAL A 231 -16.27 9.08 4.60
CA VAL A 231 -15.09 9.74 4.02
C VAL A 231 -15.00 11.19 4.48
N MET A 232 -16.09 11.94 4.40
CA MET A 232 -16.13 13.37 4.76
C MET A 232 -15.86 13.60 6.25
N SER A 233 -16.40 12.77 7.14
CA SER A 233 -16.23 12.93 8.59
C SER A 233 -14.86 12.44 9.09
N SER A 234 -14.29 11.41 8.45
CA SER A 234 -13.01 10.82 8.88
C SER A 234 -11.79 11.45 8.21
N GLN A 235 -11.94 12.03 7.02
CA GLN A 235 -10.84 12.54 6.18
C GLN A 235 -11.16 13.92 5.56
N PRO A 236 -11.66 14.90 6.34
CA PRO A 236 -12.23 16.16 5.82
C PRO A 236 -11.25 17.00 4.98
N ASP A 237 -9.96 16.87 5.23
CA ASP A 237 -8.90 17.65 4.59
C ASP A 237 -8.30 16.98 3.35
N SER A 238 -8.82 15.80 2.95
CA SER A 238 -8.32 15.06 1.79
C SER A 238 -8.97 15.51 0.48
N LEU A 239 -8.26 15.31 -0.64
CA LEU A 239 -8.83 15.49 -1.97
C LEU A 239 -10.00 14.51 -2.19
N LEU A 240 -9.88 13.28 -1.71
CA LEU A 240 -10.95 12.29 -1.75
C LEU A 240 -12.27 12.83 -1.15
N ALA A 241 -12.21 13.39 0.06
CA ALA A 241 -13.38 13.96 0.73
C ALA A 241 -13.96 15.15 -0.06
N HIS A 242 -13.11 16.01 -0.59
CA HIS A 242 -13.55 17.15 -1.39
C HIS A 242 -14.30 16.71 -2.67
N LEU A 243 -13.77 15.72 -3.37
CA LEU A 243 -14.38 15.22 -4.62
C LEU A 243 -15.76 14.59 -4.38
N VAL A 244 -15.89 13.72 -3.36
CA VAL A 244 -17.19 13.10 -3.04
C VAL A 244 -18.19 14.08 -2.41
N ALA A 245 -17.71 15.07 -1.65
CA ALA A 245 -18.56 16.10 -1.03
C ALA A 245 -19.23 16.98 -2.08
N ASN A 246 -18.45 17.43 -3.06
CA ASN A 246 -18.88 18.37 -4.09
C ASN A 246 -19.38 17.66 -5.37
N ARG A 247 -19.45 16.33 -5.37
CA ARG A 247 -19.89 15.51 -6.52
C ARG A 247 -19.14 15.86 -7.80
N ILE A 248 -17.81 16.01 -7.69
CA ILE A 248 -16.99 16.38 -8.84
C ILE A 248 -16.82 15.16 -9.72
N ASP A 249 -17.19 15.31 -10.99
CA ASP A 249 -16.97 14.27 -12.00
C ASP A 249 -15.47 13.99 -12.14
N VAL A 250 -15.11 12.71 -12.04
CA VAL A 250 -13.75 12.22 -12.14
C VAL A 250 -13.49 11.45 -13.44
N ALA A 251 -14.52 11.32 -14.30
CA ALA A 251 -14.40 10.64 -15.58
C ALA A 251 -13.42 11.38 -16.50
N GLY A 252 -12.68 10.64 -17.31
CA GLY A 252 -11.76 11.21 -18.29
C GLY A 252 -10.43 11.75 -17.76
N ALA A 253 -10.27 11.99 -16.46
CA ALA A 253 -9.00 12.41 -15.89
C ALA A 253 -8.06 11.21 -15.72
N GLU A 254 -6.96 11.17 -16.43
CA GLU A 254 -5.93 10.12 -16.29
C GLU A 254 -5.16 10.28 -14.98
N PHE A 255 -4.93 11.53 -14.56
CA PHE A 255 -4.31 11.90 -13.30
C PHE A 255 -5.18 12.89 -12.52
N ALA A 256 -5.06 12.88 -11.19
CA ALA A 256 -5.85 13.75 -10.32
C ALA A 256 -5.67 15.26 -10.58
N TRP A 257 -4.51 15.68 -11.07
CA TRP A 257 -4.22 17.08 -11.41
C TRP A 257 -4.79 17.53 -12.75
N GLN A 258 -5.38 16.60 -13.52
CA GLN A 258 -6.09 16.92 -14.77
C GLN A 258 -7.58 17.21 -14.55
N LEU A 259 -8.05 17.12 -13.30
CA LEU A 259 -9.41 17.55 -12.94
C LEU A 259 -9.55 19.06 -13.23
N GLY A 260 -10.37 19.44 -14.19
CA GLY A 260 -10.58 20.82 -14.61
C GLY A 260 -11.36 21.68 -13.60
N THR A 261 -11.30 21.37 -12.31
CA THR A 261 -12.04 22.06 -11.25
C THR A 261 -11.13 22.90 -10.37
N ALA A 262 -11.62 24.07 -9.95
CA ALA A 262 -10.90 24.89 -8.98
C ALA A 262 -10.91 24.22 -7.60
N LEU A 263 -9.72 23.98 -7.05
CA LEU A 263 -9.53 23.40 -5.73
C LEU A 263 -9.11 24.49 -4.73
N PRO A 264 -9.56 24.39 -3.47
CA PRO A 264 -9.01 25.22 -2.39
C PRO A 264 -7.49 25.06 -2.28
N GLU A 265 -6.79 26.11 -1.87
CA GLU A 265 -5.32 26.15 -1.78
C GLU A 265 -4.75 24.98 -0.96
N ARG A 266 -5.40 24.62 0.16
CA ARG A 266 -5.02 23.49 1.02
C ARG A 266 -4.99 22.13 0.28
N LEU A 267 -5.67 22.02 -0.87
CA LEU A 267 -5.71 20.82 -1.72
C LEU A 267 -4.90 21.01 -3.01
N SER A 268 -4.94 22.19 -3.61
CA SER A 268 -4.21 22.47 -4.85
C SER A 268 -2.70 22.47 -4.64
N THR A 269 -2.20 22.99 -3.53
CA THR A 269 -0.77 22.99 -3.21
C THR A 269 -0.18 21.58 -3.06
N PRO A 270 -0.73 20.68 -2.23
CA PRO A 270 -0.25 19.29 -2.19
C PRO A 270 -0.38 18.56 -3.53
N LEU A 271 -1.46 18.80 -4.27
CA LEU A 271 -1.67 18.18 -5.57
C LEU A 271 -0.63 18.66 -6.60
N LYS A 272 -0.27 19.94 -6.58
CA LYS A 272 0.79 20.50 -7.43
C LYS A 272 2.17 19.90 -7.11
N HIS A 273 2.51 19.76 -5.84
CA HIS A 273 3.75 19.08 -5.43
C HIS A 273 3.76 17.60 -5.86
N ALA A 274 2.63 16.92 -5.74
CA ALA A 274 2.45 15.54 -6.17
C ALA A 274 2.63 15.39 -7.68
N GLN A 275 2.05 16.29 -8.48
CA GLN A 275 2.21 16.37 -9.93
C GLN A 275 3.67 16.58 -10.32
N ASN A 276 4.32 17.64 -9.78
CA ASN A 276 5.71 17.96 -10.08
C ASN A 276 6.63 16.78 -9.76
N PHE A 277 6.44 16.13 -8.61
CA PHE A 277 7.20 14.94 -8.25
C PHE A 277 6.95 13.77 -9.23
N SER A 278 5.70 13.45 -9.51
CA SER A 278 5.33 12.36 -10.41
C SER A 278 5.93 12.54 -11.81
N GLU A 279 5.81 13.73 -12.37
CA GLU A 279 6.29 14.03 -13.72
C GLU A 279 7.82 14.06 -13.79
N VAL A 280 8.50 14.73 -12.86
CA VAL A 280 9.96 14.82 -12.89
C VAL A 280 10.62 13.46 -12.63
N ILE A 281 10.11 12.68 -11.66
CA ILE A 281 10.72 11.40 -11.31
C ILE A 281 10.47 10.31 -12.38
N HIS A 282 9.44 10.48 -13.20
CA HIS A 282 9.16 9.57 -14.32
C HIS A 282 10.34 9.41 -15.25
N GLY A 283 11.08 10.48 -15.54
CA GLY A 283 12.31 10.39 -16.34
C GLY A 283 13.37 9.44 -15.76
N ALA A 284 13.51 9.37 -14.43
CA ALA A 284 14.41 8.40 -13.80
C ALA A 284 13.96 6.96 -14.00
N GLN A 285 12.64 6.72 -13.95
CA GLN A 285 12.06 5.40 -14.20
C GLN A 285 12.22 4.97 -15.65
N LEU A 286 12.03 5.89 -16.59
CA LEU A 286 12.28 5.66 -18.01
C LEU A 286 13.77 5.40 -18.27
N LEU A 287 14.68 6.20 -17.69
CA LEU A 287 16.13 6.03 -17.85
C LEU A 287 16.61 4.68 -17.31
N TYR A 288 16.07 4.24 -16.18
CA TYR A 288 16.35 2.91 -15.66
C TYR A 288 16.01 1.81 -16.66
N ASN A 289 14.85 1.87 -17.29
CA ASN A 289 14.44 0.89 -18.30
C ASN A 289 15.21 1.01 -19.60
N LEU A 290 15.58 2.23 -20.04
CA LEU A 290 16.46 2.46 -21.19
C LEU A 290 17.83 1.80 -20.99
N ILE A 291 18.44 2.01 -19.80
CA ILE A 291 19.72 1.36 -19.46
C ILE A 291 19.61 -0.16 -19.55
N LEU A 292 18.53 -0.75 -19.03
CA LEU A 292 18.31 -2.19 -19.11
C LEU A 292 18.11 -2.66 -20.55
N ALA A 293 17.36 -1.93 -21.38
CA ALA A 293 17.14 -2.25 -22.78
C ALA A 293 18.45 -2.26 -23.57
N GLU A 294 19.28 -1.25 -23.40
CA GLU A 294 20.60 -1.14 -24.03
C GLU A 294 21.57 -2.24 -23.58
N GLN A 295 21.65 -2.49 -22.25
CA GLN A 295 22.50 -3.56 -21.71
C GLN A 295 22.03 -4.96 -22.11
N SER A 296 20.74 -5.14 -22.40
CA SER A 296 20.15 -6.39 -22.90
C SER A 296 20.18 -6.47 -24.43
N LYS A 297 20.67 -5.43 -25.13
CA LYS A 297 20.72 -5.32 -26.60
C LYS A 297 19.34 -5.46 -27.26
N HIS A 298 18.29 -4.95 -26.58
CA HIS A 298 16.92 -4.93 -27.10
C HIS A 298 16.67 -3.66 -27.93
N ALA A 299 16.90 -3.73 -29.23
CA ALA A 299 16.84 -2.55 -30.13
C ALA A 299 15.46 -1.88 -30.14
N GLU A 300 14.36 -2.67 -30.20
CA GLU A 300 12.99 -2.14 -30.20
C GLU A 300 12.67 -1.39 -28.90
N LEU A 301 12.95 -2.00 -27.74
CA LEU A 301 12.73 -1.36 -26.44
C LEU A 301 13.63 -0.14 -26.23
N THR A 302 14.86 -0.18 -26.75
CA THR A 302 15.76 1.00 -26.71
C THR A 302 15.14 2.17 -27.47
N THR A 303 14.60 1.93 -28.66
CA THR A 303 13.92 2.95 -29.48
C THR A 303 12.65 3.45 -28.75
N GLU A 304 11.84 2.55 -28.22
CA GLU A 304 10.63 2.90 -27.47
C GLU A 304 10.93 3.79 -26.26
N TYR A 305 11.92 3.40 -25.42
CA TYR A 305 12.25 4.19 -24.24
C TYR A 305 12.89 5.55 -24.58
N ARG A 306 13.62 5.66 -25.70
CA ARG A 306 14.11 6.96 -26.21
C ARG A 306 12.94 7.85 -26.60
N GLN A 307 11.96 7.32 -27.35
CA GLN A 307 10.76 8.07 -27.72
C GLN A 307 9.98 8.53 -26.48
N ARG A 308 9.78 7.64 -25.49
CA ARG A 308 9.12 8.00 -24.22
C ARG A 308 9.87 9.09 -23.45
N HIS A 309 11.19 9.18 -23.57
CA HIS A 309 11.96 10.28 -23.00
C HIS A 309 11.74 11.60 -23.76
N ASP A 310 11.63 11.56 -25.08
CA ASP A 310 11.31 12.74 -25.87
C ASP A 310 9.94 13.31 -25.49
N ASP A 311 8.93 12.45 -25.37
CA ASP A 311 7.58 12.83 -24.95
C ASP A 311 7.58 13.39 -23.51
N TRP A 312 8.29 12.73 -22.59
CA TRP A 312 8.47 13.19 -21.22
C TRP A 312 9.16 14.56 -21.16
N TRP A 313 10.22 14.75 -21.93
CA TRP A 313 10.95 16.03 -21.98
C TRP A 313 10.11 17.15 -22.55
N ALA A 314 9.31 16.89 -23.58
CA ALA A 314 8.36 17.85 -24.14
C ALA A 314 7.34 18.30 -23.07
N LEU A 315 6.81 17.37 -22.29
CA LEU A 315 5.93 17.68 -21.17
C LEU A 315 6.61 18.60 -20.14
N LEU A 316 7.81 18.23 -19.66
CA LEU A 316 8.53 19.05 -18.67
C LEU A 316 8.90 20.43 -19.23
N SER A 317 9.28 20.51 -20.50
CA SER A 317 9.61 21.77 -21.18
C SER A 317 8.40 22.71 -21.21
N SER A 318 7.20 22.18 -21.47
CA SER A 318 5.96 22.97 -21.45
C SER A 318 5.61 23.52 -20.07
N ARG A 319 6.11 22.89 -19.01
CA ARG A 319 5.87 23.26 -17.61
C ARG A 319 7.09 23.87 -16.91
N ARG A 320 8.11 24.24 -17.68
CA ARG A 320 9.40 24.68 -17.15
C ARG A 320 9.27 25.82 -16.14
N GLN A 321 8.48 26.83 -16.43
CA GLN A 321 8.27 27.97 -15.55
C GLN A 321 7.69 27.56 -14.18
N GLU A 322 6.75 26.59 -14.16
CA GLU A 322 6.14 26.11 -12.94
C GLU A 322 7.13 25.25 -12.12
N LEU A 323 7.96 24.45 -12.83
CA LEU A 323 8.97 23.62 -12.19
C LEU A 323 10.14 24.46 -11.63
N ASP A 324 10.53 25.55 -12.31
CA ASP A 324 11.53 26.48 -11.78
C ASP A 324 11.06 27.21 -10.50
N ALA A 325 9.74 27.44 -10.38
CA ALA A 325 9.11 28.03 -9.19
C ALA A 325 8.77 26.99 -8.10
N TRP A 326 9.12 25.73 -8.26
CA TRP A 326 8.75 24.65 -7.33
C TRP A 326 9.47 24.79 -5.98
N ASP A 327 8.73 25.05 -4.91
CA ASP A 327 9.24 25.05 -3.53
C ASP A 327 9.50 23.61 -3.05
N ARG A 328 10.76 23.20 -3.10
CA ARG A 328 11.19 21.88 -2.66
C ARG A 328 11.24 21.75 -1.13
N THR A 329 11.33 22.85 -0.42
CA THR A 329 11.28 22.85 1.06
C THR A 329 9.88 22.49 1.51
N GLU A 330 8.86 23.14 0.95
CA GLU A 330 7.47 22.83 1.23
C GLU A 330 7.12 21.40 0.80
N PHE A 331 7.58 20.96 -0.38
CA PHE A 331 7.45 19.57 -0.84
C PHE A 331 7.93 18.56 0.21
N TRP A 332 9.16 18.71 0.72
CA TRP A 332 9.68 17.80 1.73
C TRP A 332 8.98 17.92 3.08
N ASN A 333 8.55 19.12 3.47
CA ASN A 333 7.78 19.33 4.70
C ASN A 333 6.44 18.58 4.64
N LEU A 334 5.75 18.61 3.51
CA LEU A 334 4.50 17.84 3.30
C LEU A 334 4.76 16.33 3.37
N VAL A 335 5.74 15.84 2.61
CA VAL A 335 6.07 14.42 2.53
C VAL A 335 6.50 13.86 3.88
N LEU A 336 7.40 14.55 4.59
CA LEU A 336 7.95 14.07 5.87
C LEU A 336 6.95 14.18 7.03
N ARG A 337 5.95 15.05 6.95
CA ARG A 337 4.85 15.11 7.91
C ARG A 337 4.02 13.82 7.86
N VAL A 338 3.78 13.29 6.67
CA VAL A 338 3.03 12.05 6.47
C VAL A 338 3.90 10.81 6.69
N ASN A 339 5.11 10.81 6.14
CA ASN A 339 6.03 9.68 6.25
C ASN A 339 7.44 10.13 6.72
N PRO A 340 7.64 10.29 8.04
CA PRO A 340 8.93 10.69 8.59
C PRO A 340 10.05 9.64 8.45
N ARG A 341 9.70 8.42 8.01
CA ARG A 341 10.66 7.29 7.87
C ARG A 341 11.42 7.28 6.56
N ILE A 342 11.17 8.24 5.66
CA ILE A 342 11.89 8.33 4.38
C ILE A 342 13.36 8.61 4.65
N GLY A 343 14.22 7.64 4.30
CA GLY A 343 15.65 7.69 4.57
C GLY A 343 16.38 8.79 3.78
N SER A 344 17.47 9.29 4.33
CA SER A 344 18.31 10.34 3.72
C SER A 344 18.80 10.00 2.31
N ARG A 345 19.10 8.72 2.04
CA ARG A 345 19.54 8.26 0.70
C ARG A 345 18.44 8.41 -0.35
N ALA A 346 17.17 8.16 0.02
CA ALA A 346 16.04 8.34 -0.89
C ALA A 346 15.82 9.82 -1.21
N ARG A 347 15.88 10.67 -0.17
CA ARG A 347 15.78 12.13 -0.32
C ARG A 347 16.89 12.67 -1.22
N ALA A 348 18.14 12.30 -0.93
CA ALA A 348 19.29 12.75 -1.70
C ALA A 348 19.23 12.29 -3.17
N PHE A 349 18.64 11.12 -3.47
CA PHE A 349 18.42 10.68 -4.84
C PHE A 349 17.40 11.57 -5.54
N VAL A 350 16.25 11.81 -4.90
CA VAL A 350 15.18 12.65 -5.48
C VAL A 350 15.68 14.06 -5.72
N ASP A 351 16.35 14.69 -4.74
CA ASP A 351 16.87 16.05 -4.88
C ASP A 351 17.90 16.16 -6.00
N ARG A 352 18.86 15.21 -6.07
CA ARG A 352 19.90 15.21 -7.13
C ARG A 352 19.29 14.97 -8.51
N TRP A 353 18.26 14.12 -8.61
CA TRP A 353 17.57 13.89 -9.86
C TRP A 353 16.86 15.16 -10.34
N ILE A 354 16.10 15.80 -9.46
CA ILE A 354 15.43 17.07 -9.75
C ILE A 354 16.46 18.12 -10.19
N ASP A 355 17.55 18.29 -9.43
CA ASP A 355 18.61 19.25 -9.76
C ASP A 355 19.22 18.97 -11.12
N TYR A 356 19.41 17.70 -11.47
CA TYR A 356 19.98 17.31 -12.76
C TYR A 356 19.03 17.66 -13.90
N VAL A 357 17.77 17.27 -13.78
CA VAL A 357 16.73 17.58 -14.78
C VAL A 357 16.58 19.09 -14.97
N MET A 358 16.55 19.85 -13.86
CA MET A 358 16.39 21.30 -13.92
C MET A 358 17.61 22.04 -14.50
N LYS A 359 18.79 21.45 -14.50
CA LYS A 359 20.01 21.99 -15.12
C LYS A 359 20.20 21.57 -16.57
N SER A 360 19.49 20.54 -17.03
CA SER A 360 19.59 20.03 -18.39
C SER A 360 18.86 20.95 -19.38
N ASN A 361 19.40 21.08 -20.57
CA ASN A 361 18.86 21.93 -21.63
C ASN A 361 18.14 21.11 -22.70
N GLN A 362 18.47 19.83 -22.82
CA GLN A 362 17.94 18.92 -23.84
C GLN A 362 17.84 17.49 -23.27
N VAL A 363 17.02 16.67 -23.91
CA VAL A 363 16.78 15.29 -23.46
C VAL A 363 18.04 14.43 -23.50
N SER A 364 18.95 14.66 -24.44
CA SER A 364 20.21 13.92 -24.53
C SER A 364 21.14 14.14 -23.34
N ASP A 365 21.03 15.27 -22.64
CA ASP A 365 21.76 15.49 -21.38
C ASP A 365 21.35 14.46 -20.33
N ILE A 366 20.12 13.96 -20.40
CA ILE A 366 19.56 12.95 -19.49
C ILE A 366 19.89 11.54 -19.98
N ILE A 367 19.50 11.21 -21.23
CA ILE A 367 19.57 9.82 -21.73
C ILE A 367 20.98 9.35 -22.04
N ASP A 368 21.86 10.24 -22.49
CA ASP A 368 23.24 9.93 -22.81
C ASP A 368 24.22 10.48 -21.74
N GLY A 369 23.73 11.26 -20.79
CA GLY A 369 24.51 11.85 -19.71
C GLY A 369 25.02 10.83 -18.71
N GLU A 370 26.34 10.66 -18.60
CA GLU A 370 26.98 9.71 -17.68
C GLU A 370 26.55 9.95 -16.24
N ALA A 371 26.41 11.20 -15.81
CA ALA A 371 26.03 11.54 -14.44
C ALA A 371 24.60 11.12 -14.10
N ALA A 372 23.63 11.27 -15.02
CA ALA A 372 22.25 10.81 -14.83
C ALA A 372 22.18 9.30 -14.76
N ARG A 373 22.86 8.61 -15.66
CA ARG A 373 22.92 7.14 -15.70
C ARG A 373 23.53 6.57 -14.43
N ASN A 374 24.69 7.09 -14.03
CA ASN A 374 25.36 6.71 -12.79
C ASN A 374 24.48 6.94 -11.54
N LEU A 375 23.72 8.03 -11.51
CA LEU A 375 22.79 8.33 -10.41
C LEU A 375 21.70 7.27 -10.28
N VAL A 376 21.09 6.86 -11.40
CA VAL A 376 20.05 5.83 -11.45
C VAL A 376 20.61 4.44 -11.11
N GLU A 377 21.74 4.04 -11.70
CA GLU A 377 22.40 2.76 -11.45
C GLU A 377 22.86 2.62 -9.99
N LEU A 378 23.47 3.68 -9.46
CA LEU A 378 23.87 3.72 -8.05
C LEU A 378 22.66 3.61 -7.12
N ARG A 379 21.55 4.26 -7.47
CA ARG A 379 20.32 4.16 -6.68
C ARG A 379 19.77 2.75 -6.65
N GLU A 380 19.66 2.07 -7.79
CA GLU A 380 19.24 0.67 -7.82
C GLU A 380 20.18 -0.21 -6.98
N PHE A 381 21.49 -0.02 -7.14
CA PHE A 381 22.48 -0.79 -6.37
C PHE A 381 22.36 -0.57 -4.85
N GLN A 382 22.10 0.67 -4.42
CA GLN A 382 21.88 0.97 -3.00
C GLN A 382 20.67 0.24 -2.40
N ILE A 383 19.67 -0.08 -3.22
CA ILE A 383 18.45 -0.77 -2.79
C ILE A 383 18.62 -2.29 -2.86
N LYS A 384 19.18 -2.80 -3.95
CA LYS A 384 19.18 -4.22 -4.29
C LYS A 384 20.53 -4.92 -4.12
N GLY A 385 21.62 -4.17 -3.92
CA GLY A 385 22.96 -4.73 -3.80
C GLY A 385 23.32 -5.58 -5.03
N SER A 386 23.75 -6.82 -4.80
CA SER A 386 24.14 -7.77 -5.86
C SER A 386 22.96 -8.20 -6.78
N LEU A 387 21.73 -7.91 -6.42
CA LEU A 387 20.55 -8.20 -7.23
C LEU A 387 20.16 -7.03 -8.15
N ALA A 388 20.95 -5.95 -8.17
CA ALA A 388 20.73 -4.84 -9.09
C ALA A 388 20.88 -5.31 -10.56
N ARG A 389 19.83 -5.10 -11.36
CA ARG A 389 19.80 -5.54 -12.78
C ARG A 389 20.79 -4.80 -13.65
N THR A 390 21.08 -3.54 -13.33
CA THR A 390 22.08 -2.74 -14.05
C THR A 390 23.50 -3.31 -13.91
N ARG A 391 23.76 -4.10 -12.84
CA ARG A 391 25.09 -4.69 -12.55
C ARG A 391 25.13 -6.21 -12.71
N SER A 392 24.00 -6.90 -12.55
CA SER A 392 23.92 -8.36 -12.61
C SER A 392 23.21 -8.83 -13.86
N GLN A 393 23.93 -9.50 -14.76
CA GLN A 393 23.37 -10.08 -15.98
C GLN A 393 22.23 -11.07 -15.63
N ARG A 394 22.44 -11.95 -14.65
CA ARG A 394 21.43 -12.93 -14.20
C ARG A 394 20.15 -12.26 -13.69
N ALA A 395 20.27 -11.15 -12.96
CA ALA A 395 19.11 -10.40 -12.49
C ALA A 395 18.42 -9.67 -13.66
N ARG A 396 19.20 -9.18 -14.66
CA ARG A 396 18.67 -8.52 -15.84
C ARG A 396 17.92 -9.48 -16.77
N GLU A 397 18.33 -10.73 -16.88
CA GLU A 397 17.63 -11.77 -17.65
C GLU A 397 16.17 -12.00 -17.16
N LEU A 398 15.86 -11.63 -15.91
CA LEU A 398 14.51 -11.66 -15.37
C LEU A 398 13.69 -10.40 -15.70
N TRP A 399 14.30 -9.41 -16.34
CA TRP A 399 13.58 -8.22 -16.81
C TRP A 399 12.81 -8.54 -18.09
N THR A 400 11.57 -8.12 -18.15
CA THR A 400 10.63 -8.49 -19.21
C THR A 400 10.17 -7.30 -20.03
N GLY A 401 11.04 -6.30 -20.18
CA GLY A 401 10.80 -5.13 -21.01
C GLY A 401 10.28 -3.91 -20.24
N ALA A 402 9.69 -4.10 -19.06
CA ALA A 402 9.22 -2.98 -18.23
C ALA A 402 9.41 -3.30 -16.73
N ALA A 403 9.88 -2.32 -15.98
CA ALA A 403 10.04 -2.41 -14.54
C ALA A 403 9.81 -1.03 -13.90
N GLY A 404 8.62 -0.80 -13.34
CA GLY A 404 8.23 0.50 -12.77
C GLY A 404 8.35 1.65 -13.77
N SER A 405 8.00 1.42 -15.02
CA SER A 405 8.16 2.38 -16.13
C SER A 405 6.96 3.32 -16.31
N GLU A 406 5.89 3.10 -15.57
CA GLU A 406 4.70 3.95 -15.64
C GLU A 406 4.86 5.18 -14.75
N GLN A 407 4.29 6.29 -15.16
CA GLN A 407 4.21 7.50 -14.35
C GLN A 407 3.40 7.22 -13.07
N LEU A 408 3.84 7.80 -11.96
CA LEU A 408 3.20 7.58 -10.66
C LEU A 408 1.82 8.26 -10.62
N ASP A 409 0.76 7.47 -10.59
CA ASP A 409 -0.62 7.94 -10.49
C ASP A 409 -1.10 8.23 -9.07
N LEU A 410 -0.26 7.96 -8.06
CA LEU A 410 -0.53 8.22 -6.64
C LEU A 410 -1.83 7.59 -6.14
N ARG A 411 -2.14 6.39 -6.61
CA ARG A 411 -3.39 5.64 -6.38
C ARG A 411 -4.61 6.27 -7.06
N TRP A 412 -4.43 7.20 -7.99
CA TRP A 412 -5.55 7.88 -8.64
C TRP A 412 -6.47 6.91 -9.36
N ARG A 413 -5.94 5.95 -10.10
CA ARG A 413 -6.73 4.95 -10.84
C ARG A 413 -7.74 4.23 -9.94
N THR A 414 -7.30 3.76 -8.76
CA THR A 414 -8.17 3.12 -7.76
C THR A 414 -9.12 4.12 -7.13
N SER A 415 -8.61 5.28 -6.70
CA SER A 415 -9.39 6.30 -6.02
C SER A 415 -10.49 6.86 -6.92
N ARG A 416 -10.17 7.13 -8.20
CA ARG A 416 -11.13 7.56 -9.22
C ARG A 416 -12.30 6.59 -9.35
N ARG A 417 -12.00 5.28 -9.42
CA ARG A 417 -13.04 4.26 -9.49
C ARG A 417 -13.92 4.25 -8.24
N ILE A 418 -13.32 4.28 -7.05
CA ILE A 418 -14.06 4.30 -5.78
C ILE A 418 -14.95 5.56 -5.68
N ILE A 419 -14.45 6.72 -6.12
CA ILE A 419 -15.20 7.97 -6.17
C ILE A 419 -16.38 7.83 -7.14
N ALA A 420 -16.14 7.33 -8.36
CA ALA A 420 -17.18 7.10 -9.34
C ALA A 420 -18.28 6.18 -8.79
N ASP A 421 -17.91 5.02 -8.20
CA ASP A 421 -18.88 4.10 -7.58
C ASP A 421 -19.78 4.83 -6.55
N ILE A 422 -19.20 5.73 -5.72
CA ILE A 422 -19.95 6.49 -4.71
C ILE A 422 -20.88 7.52 -5.40
N LEU A 423 -20.39 8.23 -6.42
CA LEU A 423 -21.18 9.24 -7.12
C LEU A 423 -22.34 8.61 -7.89
N ASP A 424 -22.10 7.52 -8.63
CA ASP A 424 -23.11 6.77 -9.35
C ASP A 424 -24.22 6.27 -8.41
N GLY A 425 -23.84 5.73 -7.24
CA GLY A 425 -24.81 5.30 -6.23
C GLY A 425 -25.65 6.45 -5.64
N LEU A 426 -25.10 7.68 -5.60
CA LEU A 426 -25.86 8.86 -5.14
C LEU A 426 -26.85 9.38 -6.19
N GLU A 427 -26.59 9.17 -7.48
CA GLU A 427 -27.48 9.55 -8.58
C GLU A 427 -28.73 8.67 -8.64
N VAL A 428 -28.57 7.35 -8.46
CA VAL A 428 -29.69 6.39 -8.38
C VAL A 428 -30.76 6.81 -7.36
N LYS A 429 -30.38 7.52 -6.29
CA LYS A 429 -31.32 8.04 -5.29
C LYS A 429 -32.08 9.28 -5.77
N ALA A 430 -31.49 10.08 -6.65
CA ALA A 430 -32.12 11.30 -7.14
C ALA A 430 -33.29 10.97 -8.08
N ASP A 431 -33.11 9.97 -8.95
CA ASP A 431 -34.14 9.55 -9.91
C ASP A 431 -35.33 8.85 -9.22
N ALA A 432 -35.08 8.06 -8.16
CA ALA A 432 -36.10 7.38 -7.38
C ALA A 432 -36.95 8.32 -6.47
N ALA A 433 -36.51 9.56 -6.29
CA ALA A 433 -37.23 10.57 -5.51
C ALA A 433 -38.04 11.53 -6.38
N THR A 434 -37.96 11.38 -7.72
CA THR A 434 -38.63 12.24 -8.71
C THR A 434 -39.81 11.54 -9.42
N ASP A 435 -39.96 10.21 -9.19
CA ASP A 435 -41.14 9.42 -9.59
C ASP A 435 -42.08 9.20 -8.38
#